data_b45856ba9cb06f4bf0560cdb2991efa9
#
_entry.id   b45856ba9cb06f4bf0560cdb2991efa9
#
_cell.length_a   1.000
_cell.length_b   1.000
_cell.length_c   1.000
_cell.angle_alpha   90.00
_cell.angle_beta   90.00
_cell.angle_gamma   90.00
#
_symmetry.space_group_name_H-M   'P 1'
#
loop_
_entity.id
_entity.type
_entity.pdbx_description
1 polymer ?
#
loop_
_entity_poly.entity_id
_entity_poly.type
_entity_poly.pdbx_seq_one_letter_code
_entity_poly.pdbx_strand_id
1 'polypeptide(L)'
;MVFNIDGTKMYITGGNTTATATNGGVYEFTLSSPFDVSGAITYEGEFDPSAQVGQIAGLTFSANGSKMYITDFTNGSIGNRGVYEYNLTCSFGVIKCIDPSKNKDDVATMESQTQSVKKLIKHSTSPVLNRMQWLRRNENKANLTNQNIKFQFNNEILNSLSETLIPVFFSNDASSNLNSQNSNWSIWSEGTISIGKSGDTSYSSAKDINTTALTFGADKRDENNIMRGIALRLGSDDVDVGDLGSALDMSTISLTIYGTNPKVDNKFADTLVGIIFFNS
;
A
#
# COMPACT_ATOMS: atom_id res chain seq x y z
N MET A 1 -4.01 -9.21 -32.83
CA MET A 1 -4.63 -8.33 -31.86
C MET A 1 -4.09 -8.67 -30.48
N VAL A 2 -3.67 -7.67 -29.71
CA VAL A 2 -3.10 -7.81 -28.36
C VAL A 2 -3.69 -6.68 -27.49
N PHE A 3 -3.92 -6.95 -26.18
CA PHE A 3 -4.33 -5.94 -25.23
C PHE A 3 -3.17 -5.62 -24.26
N ASN A 4 -3.20 -4.44 -23.66
CA ASN A 4 -2.40 -4.15 -22.47
C ASN A 4 -2.95 -4.93 -21.24
N ILE A 5 -2.26 -4.87 -20.11
CA ILE A 5 -2.58 -5.71 -18.94
C ILE A 5 -4.00 -5.45 -18.40
N ASP A 6 -4.42 -4.19 -18.33
CA ASP A 6 -5.72 -3.78 -17.80
C ASP A 6 -6.83 -3.78 -18.86
N GLY A 7 -6.53 -4.12 -20.11
CA GLY A 7 -7.50 -4.19 -21.20
C GLY A 7 -8.05 -2.85 -21.69
N THR A 8 -7.50 -1.73 -21.25
CA THR A 8 -7.93 -0.39 -21.67
C THR A 8 -7.40 0.00 -23.04
N LYS A 9 -6.33 -0.68 -23.49
CA LYS A 9 -5.74 -0.49 -24.83
C LYS A 9 -5.74 -1.78 -25.63
N MET A 10 -5.97 -1.62 -26.93
CA MET A 10 -5.92 -2.69 -27.91
C MET A 10 -4.95 -2.30 -29.04
N TYR A 11 -4.19 -3.29 -29.49
CA TYR A 11 -3.23 -3.14 -30.59
C TYR A 11 -3.57 -4.13 -31.70
N ILE A 12 -3.65 -3.62 -32.90
CA ILE A 12 -3.90 -4.43 -34.07
C ILE A 12 -2.73 -4.25 -35.03
N THR A 13 -2.23 -5.35 -35.58
CA THR A 13 -1.34 -5.31 -36.73
C THR A 13 -2.13 -5.63 -37.98
N GLY A 14 -1.92 -4.87 -39.04
CA GLY A 14 -2.65 -5.09 -40.29
C GLY A 14 -1.81 -4.75 -41.49
N GLY A 15 -2.04 -5.43 -42.60
CA GLY A 15 -1.51 -5.08 -43.90
C GLY A 15 -2.35 -3.98 -44.56
N ASN A 16 -1.68 -3.18 -45.27
CA ASN A 16 -2.03 -1.98 -46.01
C ASN A 16 -3.44 -1.93 -46.61
N THR A 17 -4.24 -0.93 -46.23
CA THR A 17 -5.32 -0.46 -47.11
C THR A 17 -5.46 1.06 -47.22
N THR A 18 -4.90 1.85 -46.29
CA THR A 18 -4.95 3.34 -46.34
C THR A 18 -3.91 4.00 -45.46
N ALA A 19 -3.03 3.22 -44.83
CA ALA A 19 -2.04 3.68 -43.88
C ALA A 19 -0.78 4.23 -44.55
N THR A 20 -0.05 5.09 -43.89
CA THR A 20 1.26 5.61 -44.30
C THR A 20 2.32 4.50 -44.34
N ALA A 21 2.14 3.41 -43.57
CA ALA A 21 3.02 2.26 -43.60
C ALA A 21 2.77 1.37 -44.81
N THR A 22 3.73 1.32 -45.75
CA THR A 22 3.63 0.55 -46.99
C THR A 22 3.58 -0.96 -46.76
N ASN A 23 4.00 -1.47 -45.62
CA ASN A 23 4.12 -2.89 -45.30
C ASN A 23 3.31 -3.33 -44.03
N GLY A 24 2.37 -2.50 -43.61
CA GLY A 24 1.58 -2.70 -42.40
C GLY A 24 2.16 -1.98 -41.17
N GLY A 25 1.28 -1.59 -40.27
CA GLY A 25 1.61 -0.86 -39.04
C GLY A 25 1.07 -1.53 -37.77
N VAL A 26 1.41 -0.94 -36.66
CA VAL A 26 0.80 -1.23 -35.36
C VAL A 26 -0.16 -0.11 -35.03
N TYR A 27 -1.44 -0.45 -34.99
CA TYR A 27 -2.53 0.50 -34.71
C TYR A 27 -2.89 0.42 -33.23
N GLU A 28 -2.85 1.56 -32.54
CA GLU A 28 -3.22 1.69 -31.14
C GLU A 28 -4.64 2.22 -31.00
N PHE A 29 -5.43 1.56 -30.13
CA PHE A 29 -6.80 1.94 -29.82
C PHE A 29 -6.98 2.00 -28.30
N THR A 30 -7.81 2.95 -27.82
CA THR A 30 -8.31 3.01 -26.47
C THR A 30 -9.73 2.49 -26.43
N LEU A 31 -10.05 1.63 -25.44
CA LEU A 31 -11.38 1.06 -25.22
C LEU A 31 -12.11 1.82 -24.12
N SER A 32 -13.43 1.98 -24.26
CA SER A 32 -14.28 2.60 -23.24
C SER A 32 -14.51 1.70 -22.02
N SER A 33 -14.36 0.39 -22.20
CA SER A 33 -14.45 -0.62 -21.14
C SER A 33 -13.33 -1.66 -21.34
N PRO A 34 -12.66 -2.11 -20.29
CA PRO A 34 -11.58 -3.09 -20.38
C PRO A 34 -11.97 -4.36 -21.12
N PHE A 35 -11.16 -4.77 -22.09
CA PHE A 35 -11.34 -5.97 -22.93
C PHE A 35 -12.64 -6.02 -23.73
N ASP A 36 -13.45 -4.96 -23.73
CA ASP A 36 -14.73 -4.91 -24.44
C ASP A 36 -14.55 -4.17 -25.78
N VAL A 37 -14.57 -4.95 -26.86
CA VAL A 37 -14.50 -4.44 -28.24
C VAL A 37 -15.87 -4.14 -28.86
N SER A 38 -16.96 -4.38 -28.12
CA SER A 38 -18.32 -4.03 -28.53
C SER A 38 -18.70 -2.58 -28.17
N GLY A 39 -17.98 -1.99 -27.24
CA GLY A 39 -18.18 -0.60 -26.79
C GLY A 39 -17.52 0.42 -27.73
N ALA A 40 -17.41 1.66 -27.26
CA ALA A 40 -16.73 2.70 -28.01
C ALA A 40 -15.21 2.45 -28.07
N ILE A 41 -14.65 2.52 -29.29
CA ILE A 41 -13.24 2.32 -29.57
C ILE A 41 -12.69 3.61 -30.16
N THR A 42 -11.65 4.17 -29.56
CA THR A 42 -10.96 5.37 -30.04
C THR A 42 -9.64 5.00 -30.69
N TYR A 43 -9.48 5.34 -31.96
CA TYR A 43 -8.19 5.21 -32.67
C TYR A 43 -7.23 6.30 -32.21
N GLU A 44 -6.04 5.90 -31.73
CA GLU A 44 -5.02 6.81 -31.20
C GLU A 44 -3.92 7.13 -32.22
N GLY A 45 -3.65 6.20 -33.14
CA GLY A 45 -2.65 6.39 -34.17
C GLY A 45 -2.01 5.09 -34.66
N GLU A 46 -1.00 5.24 -35.52
CA GLU A 46 -0.25 4.17 -36.14
C GLU A 46 1.24 4.33 -35.88
N PHE A 47 1.90 3.24 -35.50
CA PHE A 47 3.35 3.11 -35.48
C PHE A 47 3.79 2.39 -36.76
N ASP A 48 4.69 3.04 -37.54
CA ASP A 48 5.24 2.52 -38.80
C ASP A 48 6.62 1.89 -38.55
N PRO A 49 6.76 0.54 -38.55
CA PRO A 49 8.02 -0.15 -38.43
C PRO A 49 8.69 -0.40 -39.80
N SER A 50 8.18 0.12 -40.90
CA SER A 50 8.59 -0.25 -42.30
C SER A 50 10.06 -0.01 -42.63
N ALA A 51 10.76 0.83 -41.83
CA ALA A 51 12.20 1.01 -41.94
C ALA A 51 13.02 -0.23 -41.55
N GLN A 52 12.44 -1.15 -40.76
CA GLN A 52 13.11 -2.34 -40.22
C GLN A 52 12.36 -3.63 -40.53
N VAL A 53 11.02 -3.59 -40.55
CA VAL A 53 10.13 -4.72 -40.67
C VAL A 53 9.50 -4.69 -42.08
N GLY A 54 9.71 -5.72 -42.84
CA GLY A 54 9.15 -5.83 -44.17
C GLY A 54 7.70 -6.28 -44.19
N GLN A 55 7.32 -7.23 -43.35
CA GLN A 55 5.95 -7.69 -43.19
C GLN A 55 5.70 -8.23 -41.77
N ILE A 56 4.76 -7.62 -41.07
CA ILE A 56 4.46 -7.99 -39.68
C ILE A 56 3.74 -9.34 -39.63
N ALA A 57 4.33 -10.30 -38.92
CA ALA A 57 3.73 -11.61 -38.64
C ALA A 57 3.10 -11.70 -37.28
N GLY A 58 3.58 -10.95 -36.29
CA GLY A 58 3.07 -10.95 -34.95
C GLY A 58 3.52 -9.75 -34.13
N LEU A 59 2.81 -9.51 -33.05
CA LEU A 59 3.05 -8.44 -32.09
C LEU A 59 2.90 -8.98 -30.67
N THR A 60 3.80 -8.60 -29.80
CA THR A 60 3.66 -8.82 -28.34
C THR A 60 4.39 -7.73 -27.58
N PHE A 61 4.15 -7.69 -26.25
CA PHE A 61 4.81 -6.76 -25.35
C PHE A 61 5.55 -7.50 -24.24
N SER A 62 6.55 -6.84 -23.63
CA SER A 62 7.11 -7.28 -22.35
C SER A 62 6.03 -7.24 -21.25
N ALA A 63 6.20 -8.03 -20.19
CA ALA A 63 5.23 -8.12 -19.09
C ALA A 63 4.90 -6.75 -18.47
N ASN A 64 5.88 -5.85 -18.38
CA ASN A 64 5.69 -4.49 -17.87
C ASN A 64 5.32 -3.45 -18.95
N GLY A 65 5.13 -3.87 -20.19
CA GLY A 65 4.79 -2.98 -21.31
C GLY A 65 5.86 -1.98 -21.72
N SER A 66 7.09 -2.08 -21.23
CA SER A 66 8.16 -1.14 -21.57
C SER A 66 8.79 -1.41 -22.95
N LYS A 67 8.51 -2.59 -23.50
CA LYS A 67 9.04 -3.02 -24.80
C LYS A 67 7.93 -3.62 -25.66
N MET A 68 8.02 -3.35 -26.95
CA MET A 68 7.18 -3.95 -27.98
C MET A 68 8.06 -4.83 -28.87
N TYR A 69 7.60 -6.02 -29.21
CA TYR A 69 8.26 -6.96 -30.10
C TYR A 69 7.41 -7.23 -31.31
N ILE A 70 8.00 -7.05 -32.47
CA ILE A 70 7.36 -7.31 -33.76
C ILE A 70 8.12 -8.43 -34.45
N THR A 71 7.41 -9.44 -34.90
CA THR A 71 8.00 -10.51 -35.72
C THR A 71 7.80 -10.19 -37.20
N ASP A 72 8.88 -10.36 -37.97
CA ASP A 72 8.89 -10.21 -39.42
C ASP A 72 9.07 -11.56 -40.09
N PHE A 73 8.34 -11.82 -41.16
CA PHE A 73 8.52 -13.03 -41.95
C PHE A 73 8.97 -12.78 -43.40
N THR A 74 9.30 -11.56 -43.75
CA THR A 74 9.78 -11.19 -45.09
C THR A 74 11.12 -11.83 -45.41
N ASN A 75 11.30 -12.13 -46.69
CA ASN A 75 12.55 -12.61 -47.24
C ASN A 75 12.97 -11.67 -48.37
N GLY A 76 13.55 -10.50 -48.02
CA GLY A 76 13.87 -9.45 -49.02
C GLY A 76 14.82 -8.37 -48.54
N SER A 77 14.93 -7.31 -49.27
CA SER A 77 15.87 -6.19 -49.02
C SER A 77 15.53 -5.37 -47.76
N ILE A 78 14.31 -5.44 -47.29
CA ILE A 78 13.82 -4.80 -46.05
C ILE A 78 13.23 -5.92 -45.18
N GLY A 79 13.78 -6.12 -43.99
CA GLY A 79 13.37 -7.20 -43.07
C GLY A 79 14.04 -8.55 -43.39
N ASN A 80 14.59 -9.20 -42.39
CA ASN A 80 15.22 -10.51 -42.49
C ASN A 80 14.61 -11.40 -41.43
N ARG A 81 13.46 -12.00 -41.67
CA ARG A 81 12.82 -12.98 -40.73
C ARG A 81 13.39 -12.93 -39.31
N GLY A 82 12.82 -12.12 -38.46
CA GLY A 82 13.39 -11.89 -37.14
C GLY A 82 12.38 -11.31 -36.17
N VAL A 83 12.88 -11.04 -34.98
CA VAL A 83 12.14 -10.32 -33.93
C VAL A 83 12.82 -8.95 -33.75
N TYR A 84 12.04 -7.92 -33.87
CA TYR A 84 12.49 -6.53 -33.69
C TYR A 84 11.95 -6.02 -32.36
N GLU A 85 12.84 -5.47 -31.53
CA GLU A 85 12.53 -4.89 -30.24
C GLU A 85 12.45 -3.37 -30.35
N TYR A 86 11.38 -2.80 -29.82
CA TYR A 86 11.18 -1.36 -29.71
C TYR A 86 11.00 -0.97 -28.24
N ASN A 87 11.82 -0.04 -27.74
CA ASN A 87 11.65 0.53 -26.42
C ASN A 87 10.52 1.57 -26.46
N LEU A 88 9.56 1.45 -25.57
CA LEU A 88 8.46 2.37 -25.46
C LEU A 88 8.75 3.46 -24.41
N THR A 89 8.27 4.67 -24.67
CA THR A 89 8.48 5.82 -23.77
C THR A 89 7.72 5.64 -22.45
N CYS A 90 6.61 4.93 -22.50
CA CYS A 90 5.79 4.58 -21.35
C CYS A 90 5.23 3.17 -21.52
N SER A 91 4.80 2.56 -20.41
CA SER A 91 4.21 1.23 -20.41
C SER A 91 3.02 1.14 -21.37
N PHE A 92 3.10 0.23 -22.35
CA PHE A 92 2.09 0.03 -23.40
C PHE A 92 1.72 1.30 -24.20
N GLY A 93 2.57 2.31 -24.22
CA GLY A 93 2.36 3.53 -25.00
C GLY A 93 3.10 3.48 -26.33
N VAL A 94 2.50 2.91 -27.37
CA VAL A 94 3.07 2.87 -28.72
C VAL A 94 2.94 4.24 -29.39
N ILE A 95 1.76 4.83 -29.32
CA ILE A 95 1.45 6.17 -29.86
C ILE A 95 1.22 7.15 -28.73
N LYS A 96 0.42 6.76 -27.74
CA LYS A 96 -0.02 7.64 -26.67
C LYS A 96 0.23 7.03 -25.31
N CYS A 97 0.96 7.75 -24.48
CA CYS A 97 1.09 7.40 -23.07
C CYS A 97 -0.23 7.63 -22.33
N ILE A 98 -0.61 6.67 -21.50
CA ILE A 98 -1.69 6.89 -20.54
C ILE A 98 -1.18 7.91 -19.52
N ASP A 99 -1.95 8.96 -19.28
CA ASP A 99 -1.70 9.92 -18.21
C ASP A 99 -2.22 9.31 -16.89
N PRO A 100 -1.36 8.88 -15.95
CA PRO A 100 -1.80 8.23 -14.72
C PRO A 100 -2.72 9.13 -13.89
N SER A 101 -2.61 10.46 -14.04
CA SER A 101 -3.48 11.41 -13.32
C SER A 101 -4.94 11.38 -13.79
N LYS A 102 -5.22 10.72 -14.92
CA LYS A 102 -6.58 10.55 -15.46
C LYS A 102 -7.16 9.17 -15.22
N ASN A 103 -6.34 8.22 -14.77
CA ASN A 103 -6.81 6.93 -14.33
C ASN A 103 -7.26 7.05 -12.86
N LYS A 104 -8.55 6.89 -12.60
CA LYS A 104 -9.12 7.03 -11.26
C LYS A 104 -8.54 6.04 -10.26
N ASP A 105 -8.23 4.82 -10.68
CA ASP A 105 -7.66 3.78 -9.80
C ASP A 105 -6.21 4.11 -9.44
N ASP A 106 -5.40 4.60 -10.40
CA ASP A 106 -4.04 5.06 -10.12
C ASP A 106 -4.04 6.23 -9.14
N VAL A 107 -4.90 7.22 -9.36
CA VAL A 107 -5.07 8.36 -8.44
C VAL A 107 -5.51 7.89 -7.07
N ALA A 108 -6.51 7.01 -7.00
CA ALA A 108 -7.02 6.46 -5.74
C ALA A 108 -5.95 5.65 -4.99
N THR A 109 -5.13 4.88 -5.70
CA THR A 109 -4.01 4.12 -5.12
C THR A 109 -2.96 5.06 -4.51
N MET A 110 -2.54 6.09 -5.23
CA MET A 110 -1.60 7.11 -4.74
C MET A 110 -2.13 7.87 -3.52
N GLU A 111 -3.41 8.25 -3.55
CA GLU A 111 -4.08 8.86 -2.40
C GLU A 111 -4.14 7.90 -1.20
N SER A 112 -4.43 6.62 -1.45
CA SER A 112 -4.50 5.59 -0.40
C SER A 112 -3.15 5.40 0.28
N GLN A 113 -2.05 5.34 -0.47
CA GLN A 113 -0.69 5.27 0.08
C GLN A 113 -0.41 6.47 1.00
N THR A 114 -0.73 7.68 0.53
CA THR A 114 -0.54 8.90 1.33
C THR A 114 -1.40 8.91 2.60
N GLN A 115 -2.65 8.47 2.50
CA GLN A 115 -3.56 8.39 3.65
C GLN A 115 -3.11 7.30 4.64
N SER A 116 -2.63 6.15 4.15
CA SER A 116 -2.13 5.07 4.99
C SER A 116 -0.92 5.50 5.80
N VAL A 117 0.04 6.22 5.20
CA VAL A 117 1.18 6.78 5.94
C VAL A 117 0.73 7.76 7.03
N LYS A 118 -0.21 8.66 6.73
CA LYS A 118 -0.77 9.59 7.74
C LYS A 118 -1.48 8.86 8.87
N LYS A 119 -2.29 7.85 8.54
CA LYS A 119 -2.97 7.00 9.53
C LYS A 119 -1.97 6.22 10.36
N LEU A 120 -0.94 5.66 9.74
CA LEU A 120 0.12 4.91 10.41
C LEU A 120 0.77 5.75 11.52
N ILE A 121 1.17 6.99 11.22
CA ILE A 121 1.73 7.91 12.21
C ILE A 121 0.72 8.16 13.34
N LYS A 122 -0.52 8.48 13.00
CA LYS A 122 -1.59 8.72 13.98
C LYS A 122 -1.84 7.49 14.87
N HIS A 123 -2.01 6.32 14.26
CA HIS A 123 -2.33 5.08 14.99
C HIS A 123 -1.14 4.55 15.80
N SER A 124 0.10 4.86 15.41
CA SER A 124 1.28 4.50 16.19
C SER A 124 1.50 5.42 17.39
N THR A 125 1.03 6.66 17.33
CA THR A 125 1.20 7.64 18.40
C THR A 125 0.03 7.70 19.36
N SER A 126 -1.21 7.54 18.86
CA SER A 126 -2.44 7.69 19.67
C SER A 126 -2.49 6.80 20.91
N PRO A 127 -2.18 5.49 20.87
CA PRO A 127 -2.23 4.64 22.05
C PRO A 127 -1.28 5.13 23.16
N VAL A 128 -0.08 5.56 22.77
CA VAL A 128 0.91 6.09 23.72
C VAL A 128 0.45 7.42 24.32
N LEU A 129 -0.12 8.31 23.50
CA LEU A 129 -0.69 9.57 23.99
C LEU A 129 -1.87 9.33 24.94
N ASN A 130 -2.75 8.40 24.62
CA ASN A 130 -3.86 7.98 25.47
C ASN A 130 -3.33 7.45 26.81
N ARG A 131 -2.30 6.61 26.77
CA ARG A 131 -1.64 6.10 27.98
C ARG A 131 -1.07 7.23 28.82
N MET A 132 -0.33 8.17 28.24
CA MET A 132 0.21 9.32 28.98
C MET A 132 -0.91 10.19 29.60
N GLN A 133 -2.01 10.41 28.88
CA GLN A 133 -3.17 11.12 29.42
C GLN A 133 -3.81 10.37 30.58
N TRP A 134 -3.95 9.04 30.45
CA TRP A 134 -4.50 8.21 31.49
C TRP A 134 -3.64 8.26 32.77
N LEU A 135 -2.32 8.15 32.63
CA LEU A 135 -1.36 8.23 33.73
C LEU A 135 -1.45 9.54 34.50
N ARG A 136 -1.65 10.67 33.81
CA ARG A 136 -1.87 11.98 34.45
C ARG A 136 -3.14 12.06 35.26
N ARG A 137 -4.20 11.36 34.84
CA ARG A 137 -5.50 11.36 35.54
C ARG A 137 -5.59 10.35 36.67
N ASN A 138 -4.73 9.35 36.67
CA ASN A 138 -4.81 8.19 37.58
C ASN A 138 -3.48 7.98 38.32
N GLU A 139 -3.02 9.00 39.00
CA GLU A 139 -1.67 9.01 39.63
C GLU A 139 -1.39 7.85 40.58
N ASN A 140 -2.40 7.26 41.22
CA ASN A 140 -2.25 6.25 42.25
C ASN A 140 -2.99 4.93 41.94
N LYS A 141 -3.42 4.68 40.72
CA LYS A 141 -4.16 3.46 40.40
C LYS A 141 -3.28 2.44 39.67
N ALA A 142 -3.36 1.22 40.19
CA ALA A 142 -2.76 0.05 39.56
C ALA A 142 -3.34 -0.22 38.16
N ASN A 143 -2.59 -0.94 37.40
CA ASN A 143 -2.81 -1.35 36.03
C ASN A 143 -4.19 -1.87 35.66
N LEU A 144 -4.69 -1.49 34.50
CA LEU A 144 -5.88 -2.07 33.85
C LEU A 144 -5.55 -3.37 33.05
N THR A 145 -4.60 -4.15 33.47
CA THR A 145 -4.03 -5.26 32.71
C THR A 145 -4.78 -6.57 32.81
N ASN A 146 -6.10 -6.62 32.89
CA ASN A 146 -6.84 -7.89 32.87
C ASN A 146 -7.82 -8.00 31.70
N GLN A 147 -7.38 -7.66 30.49
CA GLN A 147 -8.19 -7.89 29.29
C GLN A 147 -7.56 -8.98 28.43
N ASN A 148 -8.21 -10.13 28.36
CA ASN A 148 -7.90 -11.19 27.39
C ASN A 148 -8.39 -10.75 26.00
N ILE A 149 -7.61 -9.93 25.31
CA ILE A 149 -7.89 -9.52 23.94
C ILE A 149 -7.13 -10.47 23.04
N LYS A 150 -7.84 -11.21 22.19
CA LYS A 150 -7.25 -12.02 21.13
C LYS A 150 -7.40 -11.25 19.83
N PHE A 151 -6.29 -11.00 19.16
CA PHE A 151 -6.25 -10.45 17.81
C PHE A 151 -5.78 -11.52 16.84
N GLN A 152 -6.41 -11.58 15.70
CA GLN A 152 -6.02 -12.42 14.59
C GLN A 152 -5.70 -11.50 13.42
N PHE A 153 -4.47 -11.57 12.93
CA PHE A 153 -4.01 -10.81 11.79
C PHE A 153 -3.98 -11.69 10.54
N ASN A 154 -4.25 -11.12 9.38
CA ASN A 154 -4.10 -11.83 8.10
C ASN A 154 -2.62 -12.11 7.75
N ASN A 155 -1.69 -11.39 8.37
CA ASN A 155 -0.26 -11.58 8.18
C ASN A 155 0.28 -12.59 9.20
N GLU A 156 0.93 -13.67 8.73
CA GLU A 156 1.46 -14.76 9.57
C GLU A 156 2.49 -14.27 10.61
N ILE A 157 3.36 -13.32 10.23
CA ILE A 157 4.39 -12.78 11.14
C ILE A 157 3.74 -12.01 12.28
N LEU A 158 2.76 -11.16 11.97
CA LEU A 158 2.03 -10.41 12.97
C LEU A 158 1.21 -11.32 13.87
N ASN A 159 0.62 -12.36 13.32
CA ASN A 159 -0.13 -13.36 14.08
C ASN A 159 0.77 -14.12 15.06
N SER A 160 1.90 -14.62 14.59
CA SER A 160 2.90 -15.32 15.41
C SER A 160 3.47 -14.43 16.53
N LEU A 161 3.78 -13.17 16.22
CA LEU A 161 4.22 -12.19 17.22
C LEU A 161 3.13 -11.89 18.25
N SER A 162 1.89 -11.71 17.81
CA SER A 162 0.74 -11.49 18.67
C SER A 162 0.52 -12.67 19.61
N GLU A 163 0.53 -13.90 19.12
CA GLU A 163 0.40 -15.12 19.90
C GLU A 163 1.52 -15.32 20.93
N THR A 164 2.74 -14.89 20.58
CA THR A 164 3.90 -14.98 21.47
C THR A 164 3.87 -13.88 22.54
N LEU A 165 3.50 -12.66 22.18
CA LEU A 165 3.53 -11.49 23.07
C LEU A 165 2.33 -11.46 24.02
N ILE A 166 1.13 -11.84 23.58
CA ILE A 166 -0.07 -11.84 24.41
C ILE A 166 0.12 -12.63 25.72
N PRO A 167 0.62 -13.88 25.72
CA PRO A 167 0.86 -14.60 26.96
C PRO A 167 1.88 -13.94 27.88
N VAL A 168 2.94 -13.33 27.30
CA VAL A 168 3.98 -12.65 28.07
C VAL A 168 3.43 -11.43 28.79
N PHE A 169 2.56 -10.65 28.14
CA PHE A 169 1.97 -9.44 28.73
C PHE A 169 0.76 -9.71 29.62
N PHE A 170 0.05 -10.82 29.42
CA PHE A 170 -1.19 -11.13 30.12
C PHE A 170 -1.13 -12.37 31.03
N SER A 171 0.01 -13.08 31.10
CA SER A 171 0.14 -14.16 32.06
C SER A 171 0.19 -13.60 33.48
N ASN A 172 -0.51 -14.24 34.39
CA ASN A 172 -0.44 -13.89 35.82
C ASN A 172 0.99 -13.99 36.36
N ASP A 173 1.81 -14.87 35.77
CA ASP A 173 3.23 -15.03 36.14
C ASP A 173 4.11 -13.87 35.68
N ALA A 174 3.86 -13.31 34.48
CA ALA A 174 4.55 -12.12 34.03
C ALA A 174 4.14 -10.88 34.86
N SER A 175 2.86 -10.77 35.23
CA SER A 175 2.39 -9.76 36.15
C SER A 175 3.02 -9.93 37.53
N SER A 176 3.21 -11.15 38.03
CA SER A 176 3.83 -11.44 39.32
C SER A 176 5.35 -11.20 39.30
N ASN A 177 6.02 -11.45 38.19
CA ASN A 177 7.46 -11.22 38.06
C ASN A 177 7.81 -9.77 37.78
N LEU A 178 6.95 -9.02 37.08
CA LEU A 178 7.10 -7.58 36.87
C LEU A 178 6.48 -6.73 38.03
N ASN A 179 5.52 -7.29 38.75
CA ASN A 179 4.95 -6.74 39.98
C ASN A 179 5.59 -7.33 41.26
N SER A 180 6.73 -8.04 41.14
CA SER A 180 7.48 -8.38 42.35
C SER A 180 7.73 -7.09 43.16
N GLN A 181 7.67 -7.13 44.46
CA GLN A 181 7.65 -6.00 45.40
C GLN A 181 8.68 -4.88 45.21
N ASN A 182 9.51 -4.95 44.15
CA ASN A 182 10.55 -3.97 43.80
C ASN A 182 10.49 -3.45 42.35
N SER A 183 9.55 -3.86 41.49
CA SER A 183 9.47 -3.33 40.14
C SER A 183 8.31 -2.34 40.01
N ASN A 184 8.66 -1.05 39.89
CA ASN A 184 7.70 0.04 39.66
C ASN A 184 7.18 0.10 38.19
N TRP A 185 7.25 -1.02 37.44
CA TRP A 185 6.77 -1.11 36.07
C TRP A 185 5.28 -1.43 35.99
N SER A 186 4.55 -0.67 35.19
CA SER A 186 3.16 -0.90 34.84
C SER A 186 3.05 -1.37 33.39
N ILE A 187 2.29 -2.42 33.13
CA ILE A 187 2.04 -2.96 31.79
C ILE A 187 0.66 -2.53 31.31
N TRP A 188 0.53 -2.23 30.04
CA TRP A 188 -0.73 -1.85 29.42
C TRP A 188 -0.83 -2.35 27.97
N SER A 189 -2.07 -2.42 27.47
CA SER A 189 -2.33 -2.71 26.06
C SER A 189 -3.51 -1.89 25.56
N GLU A 190 -3.51 -1.61 24.26
CA GLU A 190 -4.59 -0.91 23.57
C GLU A 190 -4.79 -1.52 22.17
N GLY A 191 -6.03 -1.93 21.88
CA GLY A 191 -6.43 -2.37 20.55
C GLY A 191 -6.97 -1.20 19.73
N THR A 192 -6.71 -1.21 18.43
CA THR A 192 -7.24 -0.23 17.48
C THR A 192 -7.92 -0.94 16.32
N ILE A 193 -9.17 -0.58 16.05
CA ILE A 193 -9.90 -0.97 14.84
C ILE A 193 -10.38 0.31 14.18
N SER A 194 -10.13 0.47 12.90
CA SER A 194 -10.58 1.62 12.12
C SER A 194 -11.11 1.14 10.78
N ILE A 195 -12.36 1.42 10.52
CA ILE A 195 -13.04 1.10 9.26
C ILE A 195 -13.37 2.43 8.58
N GLY A 196 -13.01 2.57 7.32
CA GLY A 196 -13.26 3.77 6.54
C GLY A 196 -13.70 3.42 5.13
N LYS A 197 -14.64 4.20 4.59
CA LYS A 197 -15.07 4.13 3.21
C LYS A 197 -14.98 5.50 2.57
N SER A 198 -14.50 5.56 1.35
CA SER A 198 -14.53 6.75 0.51
C SER A 198 -15.27 6.42 -0.77
N GLY A 199 -16.29 7.19 -1.12
CA GLY A 199 -17.05 6.99 -2.35
C GLY A 199 -16.25 7.39 -3.59
N ASP A 200 -16.75 6.97 -4.74
CA ASP A 200 -16.24 7.34 -6.06
C ASP A 200 -16.38 8.85 -6.30
N THR A 201 -15.40 9.44 -6.95
CA THR A 201 -15.38 10.85 -7.34
C THR A 201 -15.12 10.98 -8.84
N SER A 202 -15.12 12.21 -9.38
CA SER A 202 -14.74 12.45 -10.77
C SER A 202 -13.28 12.12 -11.09
N TYR A 203 -12.41 12.05 -10.07
CA TYR A 203 -10.95 11.91 -10.23
C TYR A 203 -10.35 10.69 -9.54
N SER A 204 -11.07 10.06 -8.62
CA SER A 204 -10.55 9.00 -7.75
C SER A 204 -11.63 7.95 -7.52
N SER A 205 -11.28 6.68 -7.63
CA SER A 205 -12.16 5.55 -7.38
C SER A 205 -12.49 5.39 -5.90
N ALA A 206 -13.59 4.69 -5.62
CA ALA A 206 -13.99 4.34 -4.25
C ALA A 206 -12.89 3.53 -3.54
N LYS A 207 -12.84 3.65 -2.21
CA LYS A 207 -11.87 2.98 -1.36
C LYS A 207 -12.53 2.45 -0.11
N ASP A 208 -12.21 1.21 0.23
CA ASP A 208 -12.54 0.59 1.51
C ASP A 208 -11.24 0.42 2.30
N ILE A 209 -11.22 0.90 3.54
CA ILE A 209 -10.02 0.89 4.37
C ILE A 209 -10.34 0.21 5.68
N ASN A 210 -9.61 -0.84 6.01
CA ASN A 210 -9.71 -1.57 7.26
C ASN A 210 -8.35 -1.59 7.96
N THR A 211 -8.29 -1.10 9.20
CA THR A 211 -7.08 -1.10 10.02
C THR A 211 -7.34 -1.87 11.30
N THR A 212 -6.49 -2.83 11.59
CA THR A 212 -6.47 -3.56 12.85
C THR A 212 -5.09 -3.47 13.49
N ALA A 213 -5.03 -3.13 14.77
CA ALA A 213 -3.74 -3.05 15.46
C ALA A 213 -3.84 -3.36 16.95
N LEU A 214 -2.73 -3.80 17.53
CA LEU A 214 -2.56 -4.04 18.94
C LEU A 214 -1.26 -3.39 19.42
N THR A 215 -1.35 -2.62 20.47
CA THR A 215 -0.22 -1.95 21.11
C THR A 215 -0.02 -2.50 22.51
N PHE A 216 1.19 -2.87 22.84
CA PHE A 216 1.63 -3.27 24.16
C PHE A 216 2.64 -2.25 24.69
N GLY A 217 2.56 -1.92 25.95
CA GLY A 217 3.52 -0.99 26.54
C GLY A 217 3.82 -1.30 28.00
N ALA A 218 4.97 -0.84 28.41
CA ALA A 218 5.38 -0.85 29.81
C ALA A 218 5.93 0.52 30.18
N ASP A 219 5.54 1.01 31.35
CA ASP A 219 6.00 2.30 31.86
C ASP A 219 6.30 2.24 33.37
N LYS A 220 7.13 3.17 33.81
CA LYS A 220 7.44 3.36 35.21
C LYS A 220 7.52 4.84 35.56
N ARG A 221 7.26 5.12 36.83
CA ARG A 221 7.43 6.45 37.44
C ARG A 221 8.72 6.47 38.24
N ASP A 222 9.53 7.49 38.09
CA ASP A 222 10.71 7.70 38.91
C ASP A 222 10.40 8.54 40.15
N GLU A 223 11.40 8.71 41.03
CA GLU A 223 11.28 9.48 42.30
C GLU A 223 10.94 10.96 42.05
N ASN A 224 11.24 11.50 40.90
CA ASN A 224 10.92 12.88 40.49
C ASN A 224 9.54 13.00 39.83
N ASN A 225 8.72 11.95 39.92
CA ASN A 225 7.40 11.88 39.30
C ASN A 225 7.41 11.92 37.75
N ILE A 226 8.56 11.67 37.12
CA ILE A 226 8.69 11.57 35.67
C ILE A 226 8.30 10.16 35.23
N MET A 227 7.38 10.06 34.29
CA MET A 227 6.99 8.80 33.66
C MET A 227 7.84 8.54 32.43
N ARG A 228 8.32 7.30 32.30
CA ARG A 228 9.05 6.83 31.10
C ARG A 228 8.55 5.44 30.73
N GLY A 229 8.39 5.20 29.46
CA GLY A 229 7.87 3.93 28.96
C GLY A 229 8.34 3.59 27.55
N ILE A 230 8.07 2.35 27.21
CA ILE A 230 8.26 1.80 25.87
C ILE A 230 6.95 1.18 25.41
N ALA A 231 6.69 1.21 24.11
CA ALA A 231 5.53 0.57 23.52
C ALA A 231 5.90 -0.11 22.21
N LEU A 232 5.35 -1.30 21.97
CA LEU A 232 5.42 -2.05 20.74
C LEU A 232 4.02 -2.13 20.14
N ARG A 233 3.87 -1.76 18.88
CA ARG A 233 2.61 -1.88 18.14
C ARG A 233 2.80 -2.81 16.95
N LEU A 234 1.81 -3.67 16.76
CA LEU A 234 1.62 -4.52 15.60
C LEU A 234 0.33 -4.10 14.92
N GLY A 235 0.36 -3.87 13.60
CA GLY A 235 -0.81 -3.40 12.86
C GLY A 235 -0.86 -3.94 11.44
N SER A 236 -2.08 -4.06 10.93
CA SER A 236 -2.38 -4.39 9.53
C SER A 236 -3.38 -3.38 8.99
N ASP A 237 -3.07 -2.82 7.85
CA ASP A 237 -3.95 -1.97 7.05
C ASP A 237 -4.25 -2.69 5.74
N ASP A 238 -5.51 -2.76 5.39
CA ASP A 238 -6.04 -3.40 4.19
C ASP A 238 -6.89 -2.36 3.45
N VAL A 239 -6.54 -2.06 2.21
CA VAL A 239 -7.17 -1.00 1.41
C VAL A 239 -7.53 -1.56 0.05
N ASP A 240 -8.82 -1.74 -0.20
CA ASP A 240 -9.37 -2.06 -1.51
C ASP A 240 -9.65 -0.77 -2.29
N VAL A 241 -9.30 -0.73 -3.56
CA VAL A 241 -9.44 0.43 -4.45
C VAL A 241 -10.18 0.04 -5.72
N GLY A 242 -11.31 0.73 -5.99
CA GLY A 242 -12.10 0.53 -7.20
C GLY A 242 -12.69 -0.86 -7.34
N ASP A 243 -13.20 -1.14 -8.53
CA ASP A 243 -13.86 -2.42 -8.85
C ASP A 243 -12.92 -3.39 -9.59
N LEU A 244 -11.72 -2.94 -9.98
CA LEU A 244 -10.77 -3.72 -10.77
C LEU A 244 -9.80 -4.57 -9.92
N GLY A 245 -9.97 -4.56 -8.59
CA GLY A 245 -9.20 -5.39 -7.67
C GLY A 245 -7.81 -4.83 -7.32
N SER A 246 -7.62 -3.52 -7.45
CA SER A 246 -6.43 -2.86 -6.90
C SER A 246 -6.52 -2.87 -5.37
N ALA A 247 -5.49 -3.39 -4.71
CA ALA A 247 -5.42 -3.45 -3.25
C ALA A 247 -4.07 -2.94 -2.76
N LEU A 248 -4.06 -2.41 -1.54
CA LEU A 248 -2.86 -2.03 -0.82
C LEU A 248 -2.90 -2.62 0.58
N ASP A 249 -2.16 -3.70 0.77
CA ASP A 249 -2.00 -4.35 2.06
C ASP A 249 -0.72 -3.87 2.73
N MET A 250 -0.81 -3.41 3.95
CA MET A 250 0.35 -2.94 4.68
C MET A 250 0.40 -3.55 6.08
N SER A 251 1.52 -4.20 6.39
CA SER A 251 1.82 -4.71 7.72
C SER A 251 2.82 -3.80 8.41
N THR A 252 2.59 -3.50 9.69
CA THR A 252 3.38 -2.52 10.44
C THR A 252 3.82 -3.03 11.79
N ILE A 253 5.08 -2.73 12.12
CA ILE A 253 5.65 -2.92 13.46
C ILE A 253 6.22 -1.57 13.88
N SER A 254 5.84 -1.05 15.05
CA SER A 254 6.44 0.17 15.56
C SER A 254 6.93 0.01 17.00
N LEU A 255 8.09 0.57 17.28
CA LEU A 255 8.66 0.68 18.61
C LEU A 255 8.71 2.15 19.00
N THR A 256 8.14 2.48 20.15
CA THR A 256 8.04 3.86 20.66
C THR A 256 8.59 3.96 22.05
N ILE A 257 9.44 4.93 22.29
CA ILE A 257 9.88 5.37 23.64
C ILE A 257 9.12 6.65 23.95
N TYR A 258 8.58 6.74 25.15
CA TYR A 258 7.79 7.90 25.56
C TYR A 258 8.04 8.32 26.99
N GLY A 259 7.66 9.55 27.31
CA GLY A 259 7.74 10.06 28.66
C GLY A 259 6.89 11.31 28.87
N THR A 260 6.46 11.52 30.10
CA THR A 260 5.78 12.74 30.51
C THR A 260 6.45 13.28 31.77
N ASN A 261 6.79 14.56 31.73
CA ASN A 261 7.47 15.26 32.82
C ASN A 261 6.53 16.35 33.37
N PRO A 262 6.07 16.24 34.62
CA PRO A 262 5.26 17.27 35.21
C PRO A 262 6.09 18.56 35.38
N LYS A 263 5.47 19.68 35.10
CA LYS A 263 6.00 21.04 35.25
C LYS A 263 5.15 21.81 36.27
N VAL A 264 5.61 22.99 36.63
CA VAL A 264 4.83 23.91 37.48
C VAL A 264 3.50 24.26 36.83
N ASP A 265 2.47 24.55 37.60
CA ASP A 265 1.11 24.96 37.17
C ASP A 265 0.33 23.90 36.40
N ASN A 266 0.39 22.63 36.78
CA ASN A 266 -0.31 21.52 36.13
C ASN A 266 0.00 21.37 34.61
N LYS A 267 1.17 21.88 34.20
CA LYS A 267 1.67 21.69 32.83
C LYS A 267 2.51 20.41 32.77
N PHE A 268 2.54 19.81 31.59
CA PHE A 268 3.32 18.60 31.33
C PHE A 268 4.13 18.79 30.05
N ALA A 269 5.35 18.24 30.05
CA ALA A 269 6.14 18.11 28.83
C ALA A 269 6.15 16.63 28.41
N ASP A 270 5.45 16.34 27.32
CA ASP A 270 5.39 15.01 26.74
C ASP A 270 6.47 14.86 25.68
N THR A 271 7.16 13.73 25.67
CA THR A 271 8.17 13.37 24.68
C THR A 271 7.81 11.99 24.12
N LEU A 272 7.86 11.85 22.82
CA LEU A 272 7.59 10.61 22.12
C LEU A 272 8.56 10.50 20.94
N VAL A 273 9.28 9.37 20.86
CA VAL A 273 10.18 9.04 19.75
C VAL A 273 9.91 7.60 19.34
N GLY A 274 9.68 7.38 18.06
CA GLY A 274 9.36 6.05 17.56
C GLY A 274 10.02 5.75 16.22
N ILE A 275 10.17 4.45 15.96
CA ILE A 275 10.59 3.89 14.67
C ILE A 275 9.45 3.01 14.19
N ILE A 276 9.10 3.14 12.92
CA ILE A 276 8.05 2.37 12.28
C ILE A 276 8.67 1.60 11.12
N PHE A 277 8.47 0.30 11.11
CA PHE A 277 8.76 -0.58 9.99
C PHE A 277 7.44 -0.98 9.35
N PHE A 278 7.37 -0.92 8.04
CA PHE A 278 6.20 -1.35 7.28
C PHE A 278 6.63 -2.12 6.05
N ASN A 279 5.76 -3.04 5.62
CA ASN A 279 5.86 -3.79 4.38
C ASN A 279 4.50 -3.70 3.68
N SER A 280 4.50 -3.37 2.40
CA SER A 280 3.33 -3.26 1.52
C SER A 280 3.50 -4.17 0.32
#